data_a06c53347ce3070a426285ccdceda84c
#
_entry.id   a06c53347ce3070a426285ccdceda84c
#
_cell.length_a   1.000
_cell.length_b   1.000
_cell.length_c   1.000
_cell.angle_alpha   90.00
_cell.angle_beta   90.00
_cell.angle_gamma   90.00
#
_symmetry.space_group_name_H-M   'P 1'
#
loop_
_entity.id
_entity.type
_entity.pdbx_description
1 polymer ?
#
loop_
_entity_poly.entity_id
_entity_poly.type
_entity_poly.pdbx_seq_one_letter_code
_entity_poly.pdbx_strand_id
1 'polypeptide(L)'
;MNKKLFTMSLAMMGLCTFTACSSSNDDDKKDDKKEIVIQDAEYDAIINQYVDNVVMPTYSDLKEKNSDLYLSVVDFGNAPSDAKFQAICDAWLAAREPWEQSEAFLFGPVADFGLDPNMDSWPLDQEAIVNTLKSQQWNNMQWTGEYDEDDEAIAAAQNVRGFHTLEFLAFRDGKARTLTDQAASDNAADYVYN
;
A
#
# COMPACT_ATOMS: atom_id res chain seq x y z
N MET A 1 33.76 33.01 -18.28
CA MET A 1 34.37 32.61 -19.58
C MET A 1 34.74 31.14 -19.44
N ASN A 2 34.08 30.33 -20.11
CA ASN A 2 34.35 29.12 -20.92
C ASN A 2 33.17 28.14 -20.85
N LYS A 3 32.38 28.24 -21.92
CA LYS A 3 31.41 27.27 -22.36
C LYS A 3 32.17 26.02 -22.83
N LYS A 4 31.78 24.84 -22.33
CA LYS A 4 32.09 23.59 -23.02
C LYS A 4 30.77 22.93 -23.42
N LEU A 5 30.49 23.02 -24.71
CA LEU A 5 29.58 22.17 -25.45
C LEU A 5 29.98 20.71 -25.21
N PHE A 6 29.00 19.89 -24.87
CA PHE A 6 29.17 18.45 -25.05
C PHE A 6 28.15 17.96 -26.08
N THR A 7 28.72 17.47 -27.12
CA THR A 7 28.12 17.04 -28.37
C THR A 7 27.31 15.74 -28.18
N MET A 8 26.13 15.74 -28.77
CA MET A 8 25.29 14.57 -29.07
C MET A 8 26.10 13.45 -29.73
N SER A 9 25.97 12.23 -29.17
CA SER A 9 26.28 11.01 -29.94
C SER A 9 24.98 10.24 -30.14
N LEU A 10 24.59 10.30 -31.42
CA LEU A 10 23.50 9.55 -32.02
C LEU A 10 24.01 8.11 -32.24
N ALA A 11 23.46 7.14 -31.56
CA ALA A 11 23.73 5.71 -31.79
C ALA A 11 22.45 4.98 -32.20
N MET A 12 22.31 4.87 -33.48
CA MET A 12 21.93 3.77 -34.35
C MET A 12 20.94 2.74 -33.80
N MET A 13 19.71 2.85 -34.30
CA MET A 13 18.68 1.82 -34.31
C MET A 13 19.17 0.55 -35.00
N GLY A 14 19.23 -0.54 -34.27
CA GLY A 14 19.32 -1.90 -34.82
C GLY A 14 17.94 -2.38 -35.23
N LEU A 15 17.68 -2.37 -36.54
CA LEU A 15 16.47 -2.91 -37.14
C LEU A 15 16.60 -4.44 -37.18
N CYS A 16 15.98 -5.15 -36.22
CA CYS A 16 15.82 -6.61 -36.31
C CYS A 16 14.68 -6.91 -37.28
N THR A 17 15.00 -7.16 -38.54
CA THR A 17 14.08 -7.74 -39.52
C THR A 17 13.91 -9.23 -39.22
N PHE A 18 12.78 -9.62 -38.69
CA PHE A 18 12.36 -11.02 -38.68
C PHE A 18 11.86 -11.39 -40.08
N THR A 19 12.70 -12.10 -40.82
CA THR A 19 12.25 -12.79 -42.02
C THR A 19 11.42 -14.00 -41.63
N ALA A 20 10.12 -13.88 -41.75
CA ALA A 20 9.21 -15.03 -41.70
C ALA A 20 9.36 -15.82 -42.99
N CYS A 21 9.72 -17.09 -42.86
CA CYS A 21 9.68 -18.04 -43.98
C CYS A 21 8.21 -18.22 -44.39
N SER A 22 7.92 -17.80 -45.60
CA SER A 22 6.70 -18.15 -46.33
C SER A 22 6.80 -19.59 -46.79
N SER A 23 5.91 -20.46 -46.38
CA SER A 23 5.52 -21.62 -47.16
C SER A 23 4.02 -21.49 -47.43
N SER A 24 3.75 -21.38 -48.71
CA SER A 24 2.45 -21.29 -49.32
C SER A 24 1.59 -22.49 -49.00
N ASN A 25 0.30 -22.28 -48.58
CA ASN A 25 -0.86 -22.82 -49.27
C ASN A 25 -2.14 -22.29 -48.64
N ASP A 26 -2.91 -21.60 -49.43
CA ASP A 26 -4.36 -21.48 -49.51
C ASP A 26 -5.19 -21.75 -48.27
N ASP A 27 -5.72 -20.70 -47.70
CA ASP A 27 -7.17 -20.45 -47.57
C ASP A 27 -7.35 -19.06 -46.95
N ASP A 28 -7.76 -18.08 -47.76
CA ASP A 28 -8.22 -16.76 -47.35
C ASP A 28 -9.48 -16.88 -46.49
N LYS A 29 -9.35 -17.28 -45.26
CA LYS A 29 -10.28 -16.91 -44.19
C LYS A 29 -9.83 -15.57 -43.65
N LYS A 30 -10.34 -14.48 -44.25
CA LYS A 30 -10.45 -13.19 -43.54
C LYS A 30 -11.12 -13.48 -42.22
N ASP A 31 -10.32 -13.56 -41.17
CA ASP A 31 -10.77 -13.40 -39.80
C ASP A 31 -11.26 -11.96 -39.70
N ASP A 32 -12.55 -11.76 -39.96
CA ASP A 32 -13.25 -10.51 -39.65
C ASP A 32 -13.24 -10.36 -38.14
N LYS A 33 -12.09 -9.94 -37.59
CA LYS A 33 -12.04 -9.39 -36.23
C LYS A 33 -12.91 -8.14 -36.30
N LYS A 34 -14.18 -8.28 -35.94
CA LYS A 34 -15.05 -7.15 -35.68
C LYS A 34 -14.33 -6.33 -34.61
N GLU A 35 -13.84 -5.16 -35.01
CA GLU A 35 -13.38 -4.16 -34.08
C GLU A 35 -14.57 -3.82 -33.17
N ILE A 36 -14.43 -4.13 -31.89
CA ILE A 36 -15.45 -3.81 -30.90
C ILE A 36 -15.29 -2.31 -30.64
N VAL A 37 -16.12 -1.50 -31.28
CA VAL A 37 -16.21 -0.06 -31.00
C VAL A 37 -17.20 0.11 -29.85
N ILE A 38 -16.68 0.36 -28.66
CA ILE A 38 -17.47 0.72 -27.50
C ILE A 38 -17.79 2.22 -27.58
N GLN A 39 -19.05 2.56 -27.43
CA GLN A 39 -19.47 3.97 -27.42
C GLN A 39 -19.16 4.62 -26.06
N ASP A 40 -18.92 5.93 -26.04
CA ASP A 40 -18.61 6.69 -24.81
C ASP A 40 -19.63 6.45 -23.71
N ALA A 41 -20.91 6.37 -24.03
CA ALA A 41 -21.98 6.09 -23.07
C ALA A 41 -21.90 4.66 -22.46
N GLU A 42 -21.33 3.69 -23.18
CA GLU A 42 -21.10 2.35 -22.66
C GLU A 42 -19.90 2.32 -21.72
N TYR A 43 -18.85 3.10 -22.02
CA TYR A 43 -17.72 3.31 -21.11
C TYR A 43 -18.18 3.99 -19.81
N ASP A 44 -18.96 5.04 -19.90
CA ASP A 44 -19.51 5.74 -18.73
C ASP A 44 -20.33 4.80 -17.86
N ALA A 45 -21.16 3.96 -18.46
CA ALA A 45 -21.97 2.97 -17.73
C ALA A 45 -21.09 1.93 -17.02
N ILE A 46 -20.03 1.44 -17.66
CA ILE A 46 -19.07 0.50 -17.07
C ILE A 46 -18.32 1.15 -15.91
N ILE A 47 -17.82 2.36 -16.10
CA ILE A 47 -17.07 3.10 -15.07
C ILE A 47 -17.96 3.35 -13.86
N ASN A 48 -19.16 3.88 -14.06
CA ASN A 48 -20.10 4.13 -12.96
C ASN A 48 -20.43 2.82 -12.21
N GLN A 49 -20.69 1.74 -12.92
CA GLN A 49 -20.96 0.45 -12.30
C GLN A 49 -19.77 -0.07 -11.51
N TYR A 50 -18.56 0.11 -12.01
CA TYR A 50 -17.34 -0.27 -11.29
C TYR A 50 -17.16 0.56 -10.02
N VAL A 51 -17.31 1.88 -10.12
CA VAL A 51 -17.20 2.77 -8.96
C VAL A 51 -18.27 2.43 -7.90
N ASP A 52 -19.52 2.29 -8.30
CA ASP A 52 -20.65 2.11 -7.38
C ASP A 52 -20.65 0.72 -6.73
N ASN A 53 -20.22 -0.33 -7.44
CA ASN A 53 -20.33 -1.71 -6.97
C ASN A 53 -19.01 -2.33 -6.51
N VAL A 54 -17.87 -1.69 -6.80
CA VAL A 54 -16.55 -2.18 -6.38
C VAL A 54 -15.84 -1.14 -5.52
N VAL A 55 -15.51 0.02 -6.08
CA VAL A 55 -14.66 1.00 -5.40
C VAL A 55 -15.29 1.52 -4.11
N MET A 56 -16.51 2.04 -4.19
CA MET A 56 -17.20 2.64 -3.05
C MET A 56 -17.51 1.63 -1.94
N PRO A 57 -18.00 0.41 -2.23
CA PRO A 57 -18.18 -0.62 -1.21
C PRO A 57 -16.87 -1.03 -0.53
N THR A 58 -15.78 -1.20 -1.30
CA THR A 58 -14.46 -1.57 -0.73
C THR A 58 -13.95 -0.50 0.24
N TYR A 59 -13.99 0.77 -0.12
CA TYR A 59 -13.58 1.84 0.80
C TYR A 59 -14.54 2.03 1.97
N SER A 60 -15.82 1.74 1.79
CA SER A 60 -16.78 1.75 2.91
C SER A 60 -16.47 0.65 3.92
N ASP A 61 -16.16 -0.56 3.45
CA ASP A 61 -15.77 -1.67 4.31
C ASP A 61 -14.42 -1.39 4.98
N LEU A 62 -13.42 -0.89 4.24
CA LEU A 62 -12.14 -0.47 4.79
C LEU A 62 -12.31 0.53 5.94
N LYS A 63 -13.16 1.53 5.76
CA LYS A 63 -13.45 2.52 6.80
C LYS A 63 -14.08 1.88 8.05
N GLU A 64 -15.04 0.97 7.87
CA GLU A 64 -15.69 0.26 8.97
C GLU A 64 -14.68 -0.59 9.72
N LYS A 65 -13.90 -1.42 9.03
CA LYS A 65 -12.89 -2.30 9.62
C LYS A 65 -11.77 -1.54 10.33
N ASN A 66 -11.32 -0.42 9.77
CA ASN A 66 -10.36 0.44 10.47
C ASN A 66 -10.97 1.09 11.73
N SER A 67 -12.26 1.39 11.74
CA SER A 67 -12.94 1.85 12.96
C SER A 67 -12.97 0.77 14.02
N ASP A 68 -13.26 -0.48 13.66
CA ASP A 68 -13.25 -1.62 14.56
C ASP A 68 -11.84 -1.89 15.12
N LEU A 69 -10.82 -1.81 14.25
CA LEU A 69 -9.41 -1.92 14.65
C LEU A 69 -9.05 -0.82 15.67
N TYR A 70 -9.40 0.42 15.41
CA TYR A 70 -9.18 1.53 16.33
C TYR A 70 -9.86 1.29 17.68
N LEU A 71 -11.12 0.85 17.69
CA LEU A 71 -11.86 0.57 18.93
C LEU A 71 -11.23 -0.59 19.69
N SER A 72 -10.71 -1.62 19.04
CA SER A 72 -10.01 -2.73 19.70
C SER A 72 -8.72 -2.27 20.36
N VAL A 73 -7.96 -1.34 19.74
CA VAL A 73 -6.76 -0.73 20.33
C VAL A 73 -7.13 0.12 21.55
N VAL A 74 -8.19 0.92 21.46
CA VAL A 74 -8.68 1.73 22.59
C VAL A 74 -9.12 0.83 23.75
N ASP A 75 -9.85 -0.25 23.48
CA ASP A 75 -10.27 -1.20 24.51
C ASP A 75 -9.08 -1.90 25.18
N PHE A 76 -8.08 -2.28 24.41
CA PHE A 76 -6.82 -2.79 24.94
C PHE A 76 -6.13 -1.77 25.84
N GLY A 77 -6.03 -0.52 25.42
CA GLY A 77 -5.39 0.55 26.20
C GLY A 77 -6.08 0.79 27.56
N ASN A 78 -7.41 0.62 27.61
CA ASN A 78 -8.18 0.80 28.85
C ASN A 78 -7.98 -0.35 29.85
N ALA A 79 -7.82 -1.58 29.37
CA ALA A 79 -7.66 -2.76 30.24
C ALA A 79 -6.89 -3.86 29.49
N PRO A 80 -5.56 -3.78 29.44
CA PRO A 80 -4.73 -4.70 28.67
C PRO A 80 -4.90 -6.17 29.10
N SER A 81 -5.03 -7.07 28.13
CA SER A 81 -5.04 -8.52 28.33
C SER A 81 -4.63 -9.23 27.04
N ASP A 82 -4.15 -10.47 27.16
CA ASP A 82 -3.78 -11.29 25.98
C ASP A 82 -4.97 -11.49 25.04
N ALA A 83 -6.18 -11.64 25.57
CA ALA A 83 -7.39 -11.77 24.77
C ALA A 83 -7.69 -10.52 23.95
N LYS A 84 -7.44 -9.33 24.50
CA LYS A 84 -7.61 -8.07 23.76
C LYS A 84 -6.48 -7.83 22.78
N PHE A 85 -5.29 -8.31 23.07
CA PHE A 85 -4.19 -8.28 22.09
C PHE A 85 -4.54 -9.13 20.86
N GLN A 86 -5.08 -10.34 21.10
CA GLN A 86 -5.60 -11.18 20.02
C GLN A 86 -6.72 -10.48 19.24
N ALA A 87 -7.62 -9.75 19.91
CA ALA A 87 -8.69 -9.00 19.25
C ALA A 87 -8.16 -7.88 18.34
N ILE A 88 -7.05 -7.23 18.72
CA ILE A 88 -6.36 -6.27 17.81
C ILE A 88 -5.85 -6.98 16.55
N CYS A 89 -5.21 -8.14 16.72
CA CYS A 89 -4.70 -8.91 15.59
C CYS A 89 -5.82 -9.39 14.66
N ASP A 90 -6.94 -9.84 15.21
CA ASP A 90 -8.11 -10.26 14.42
C ASP A 90 -8.73 -9.07 13.67
N ALA A 91 -8.82 -7.90 14.31
CA ALA A 91 -9.32 -6.67 13.69
C ALA A 91 -8.35 -6.14 12.63
N TRP A 92 -7.03 -6.27 12.83
CA TRP A 92 -6.02 -5.92 11.85
C TRP A 92 -6.17 -6.78 10.58
N LEU A 93 -6.30 -8.09 10.72
CA LEU A 93 -6.52 -9.00 9.59
C LEU A 93 -7.80 -8.65 8.83
N ALA A 94 -8.89 -8.34 9.56
CA ALA A 94 -10.14 -7.93 8.94
C ALA A 94 -10.04 -6.59 8.18
N ALA A 95 -9.25 -5.63 8.70
CA ALA A 95 -9.05 -4.34 8.06
C ALA A 95 -8.07 -4.42 6.87
N ARG A 96 -7.12 -5.37 6.92
CA ARG A 96 -6.17 -5.61 5.83
C ARG A 96 -6.85 -6.12 4.56
N GLU A 97 -7.88 -6.94 4.69
CA GLU A 97 -8.57 -7.52 3.54
C GLU A 97 -9.12 -6.48 2.55
N PRO A 98 -9.98 -5.51 2.94
CA PRO A 98 -10.46 -4.49 2.02
C PRO A 98 -9.35 -3.52 1.57
N TRP A 99 -8.27 -3.34 2.34
CA TRP A 99 -7.11 -2.58 1.89
C TRP A 99 -6.44 -3.27 0.71
N GLU A 100 -6.09 -4.55 0.81
CA GLU A 100 -5.51 -5.35 -0.27
C GLU A 100 -6.39 -5.35 -1.53
N GLN A 101 -7.71 -5.43 -1.35
CA GLN A 101 -8.65 -5.33 -2.47
C GLN A 101 -8.59 -3.97 -3.16
N SER A 102 -8.32 -2.89 -2.40
CA SER A 102 -8.26 -1.53 -2.94
C SER A 102 -7.01 -1.25 -3.76
N GLU A 103 -5.98 -2.08 -3.70
CA GLU A 103 -4.75 -1.91 -4.49
C GLU A 103 -5.00 -1.91 -6.00
N ALA A 104 -6.11 -2.53 -6.45
CA ALA A 104 -6.52 -2.50 -7.84
C ALA A 104 -6.90 -1.09 -8.35
N PHE A 105 -7.10 -0.12 -7.46
CA PHE A 105 -7.56 1.24 -7.79
C PHE A 105 -6.92 2.33 -6.91
N LEU A 106 -5.64 2.19 -6.59
CA LEU A 106 -4.81 3.20 -5.88
C LEU A 106 -4.41 4.36 -6.82
N PHE A 107 -5.40 5.02 -7.40
CA PHE A 107 -5.22 6.17 -8.30
C PHE A 107 -6.27 7.26 -8.02
N GLY A 108 -6.12 8.43 -8.68
CA GLY A 108 -6.97 9.57 -8.44
C GLY A 108 -6.85 10.09 -7.00
N PRO A 109 -7.94 10.36 -6.27
CA PRO A 109 -7.88 10.93 -4.94
C PRO A 109 -7.02 10.15 -3.94
N VAL A 110 -6.93 8.83 -4.07
CA VAL A 110 -6.10 7.99 -3.20
C VAL A 110 -4.62 8.29 -3.39
N ALA A 111 -4.18 8.41 -4.64
CA ALA A 111 -2.82 8.83 -4.98
C ALA A 111 -2.58 10.29 -4.63
N ASP A 112 -3.52 11.18 -4.99
CA ASP A 112 -3.41 12.62 -4.78
C ASP A 112 -3.24 13.00 -3.29
N PHE A 113 -3.82 12.22 -2.39
CA PHE A 113 -3.69 12.39 -0.93
C PHE A 113 -2.65 11.48 -0.29
N GLY A 114 -1.94 10.68 -1.05
CA GLY A 114 -0.90 9.79 -0.54
C GLY A 114 -1.42 8.78 0.48
N LEU A 115 -2.58 8.18 0.24
CA LEU A 115 -3.16 7.23 1.20
C LEU A 115 -2.29 6.00 1.34
N ASP A 116 -1.79 5.44 0.24
CA ASP A 116 -0.95 4.25 0.24
C ASP A 116 0.31 4.43 1.10
N PRO A 117 1.21 5.38 0.87
CA PRO A 117 2.40 5.54 1.69
C PRO A 117 2.09 5.92 3.15
N ASN A 118 0.88 6.41 3.46
CA ASN A 118 0.48 6.71 4.83
C ASN A 118 -0.18 5.54 5.56
N MET A 119 -0.76 4.59 4.83
CA MET A 119 -1.47 3.44 5.39
C MET A 119 -0.67 2.15 5.31
N ASP A 120 0.25 2.02 4.34
CA ASP A 120 0.91 0.74 4.05
C ASP A 120 2.36 0.89 3.59
N SER A 121 3.08 1.90 4.08
CA SER A 121 4.47 2.13 3.71
C SER A 121 5.36 0.92 3.96
N TRP A 122 6.16 0.57 2.97
CA TRP A 122 7.17 -0.49 3.04
C TRP A 122 8.45 -0.07 2.29
N PRO A 123 9.67 -0.36 2.81
CA PRO A 123 9.96 -1.07 4.07
C PRO A 123 9.74 -0.18 5.31
N LEU A 124 9.46 -0.82 6.46
CA LEU A 124 9.39 -0.14 7.75
C LEU A 124 10.76 0.37 8.20
N ASP A 125 10.78 1.53 8.83
CA ASP A 125 11.90 1.95 9.67
C ASP A 125 11.72 1.42 11.11
N GLN A 126 12.11 0.17 11.32
CA GLN A 126 11.98 -0.50 12.61
C GLN A 126 12.77 0.20 13.71
N GLU A 127 13.93 0.77 13.39
CA GLU A 127 14.74 1.51 14.36
C GLU A 127 14.03 2.80 14.80
N ALA A 128 13.45 3.55 13.87
CA ALA A 128 12.67 4.74 14.18
C ALA A 128 11.42 4.42 14.99
N ILE A 129 10.71 3.30 14.71
CA ILE A 129 9.58 2.84 15.52
C ILE A 129 10.02 2.57 16.95
N VAL A 130 11.10 1.80 17.15
CA VAL A 130 11.62 1.48 18.49
C VAL A 130 12.10 2.73 19.23
N ASN A 131 12.74 3.66 18.55
CA ASN A 131 13.17 4.93 19.12
C ASN A 131 11.96 5.79 19.53
N THR A 132 10.88 5.80 18.75
CA THR A 132 9.62 6.47 19.09
C THR A 132 8.98 5.85 20.35
N LEU A 133 8.94 4.53 20.44
CA LEU A 133 8.45 3.82 21.65
C LEU A 133 9.27 4.21 22.89
N LYS A 134 10.60 4.24 22.79
CA LYS A 134 11.48 4.58 23.91
C LYS A 134 11.39 6.05 24.31
N SER A 135 11.34 6.95 23.34
CA SER A 135 11.31 8.41 23.60
C SER A 135 9.91 8.92 23.91
N GLN A 136 8.86 8.14 23.60
CA GLN A 136 7.46 8.54 23.72
C GLN A 136 7.09 9.77 22.89
N GLN A 137 7.81 10.01 21.78
CA GLN A 137 7.56 11.14 20.87
C GLN A 137 6.53 10.76 19.79
N TRP A 138 5.28 10.56 20.22
CA TRP A 138 4.19 10.06 19.39
C TRP A 138 3.79 10.99 18.25
N ASN A 139 4.17 12.27 18.29
CA ASN A 139 3.85 13.24 17.24
C ASN A 139 4.42 12.82 15.87
N ASN A 140 5.56 12.12 15.86
CA ASN A 140 6.19 11.64 14.63
C ASN A 140 5.37 10.57 13.90
N MET A 141 4.43 9.92 14.59
CA MET A 141 3.54 8.90 14.02
C MET A 141 2.20 9.47 13.55
N GLN A 142 1.92 10.74 13.80
CA GLN A 142 0.65 11.36 13.41
C GLN A 142 0.70 11.82 11.96
N TRP A 143 -0.36 11.47 11.22
CA TRP A 143 -0.57 12.03 9.90
C TRP A 143 -1.31 13.36 10.01
N THR A 144 -0.72 14.41 9.50
CA THR A 144 -1.30 15.78 9.51
C THR A 144 -2.26 16.03 8.35
N GLY A 145 -2.36 15.08 7.41
CA GLY A 145 -3.15 15.23 6.18
C GLY A 145 -2.35 15.82 5.02
N GLU A 146 -1.08 16.16 5.26
CA GLU A 146 -0.18 16.63 4.21
C GLU A 146 0.48 15.44 3.51
N TYR A 147 0.65 15.57 2.20
CA TYR A 147 1.38 14.62 1.37
C TYR A 147 2.28 15.39 0.41
N ASP A 148 3.58 15.13 0.51
CA ASP A 148 4.59 15.62 -0.41
C ASP A 148 5.68 14.55 -0.49
N GLU A 149 5.80 13.89 -1.62
CA GLU A 149 6.75 12.79 -1.83
C GLU A 149 8.22 13.25 -1.84
N ASP A 150 8.45 14.55 -2.08
CA ASP A 150 9.78 15.16 -2.08
C ASP A 150 10.19 15.66 -0.67
N ASP A 151 9.29 15.68 0.31
CA ASP A 151 9.58 16.09 1.69
C ASP A 151 10.10 14.89 2.52
N GLU A 152 11.39 14.94 2.87
CA GLU A 152 12.06 13.88 3.64
C GLU A 152 11.44 13.65 5.02
N ALA A 153 10.89 14.68 5.66
CA ALA A 153 10.26 14.54 6.97
C ALA A 153 8.91 13.85 6.87
N ILE A 154 8.14 14.14 5.81
CA ILE A 154 6.87 13.46 5.53
C ILE A 154 7.15 12.00 5.20
N ALA A 155 8.10 11.71 4.31
CA ALA A 155 8.49 10.35 3.95
C ALA A 155 8.99 9.54 5.17
N ALA A 156 9.81 10.12 6.04
CA ALA A 156 10.27 9.47 7.26
C ALA A 156 9.11 9.14 8.22
N ALA A 157 8.11 10.03 8.33
CA ALA A 157 6.94 9.78 9.15
C ALA A 157 6.03 8.66 8.60
N GLN A 158 5.98 8.48 7.28
CA GLN A 158 5.24 7.39 6.65
C GLN A 158 5.80 6.01 7.03
N ASN A 159 7.12 5.88 7.12
CA ASN A 159 7.80 4.61 7.39
C ASN A 159 7.64 4.11 8.85
N VAL A 160 6.98 4.87 9.72
CA VAL A 160 6.75 4.51 11.13
C VAL A 160 5.26 4.36 11.49
N ARG A 161 4.37 4.35 10.49
CA ARG A 161 2.90 4.24 10.70
C ARG A 161 2.25 3.33 9.67
N GLY A 162 0.97 3.07 9.83
CA GLY A 162 0.18 2.25 8.91
C GLY A 162 0.09 0.78 9.31
N PHE A 163 -0.40 -0.05 8.39
CA PHE A 163 -0.67 -1.46 8.62
C PHE A 163 0.57 -2.24 9.04
N HIS A 164 1.68 -2.07 8.36
CA HIS A 164 2.92 -2.78 8.67
C HIS A 164 3.51 -2.39 10.03
N THR A 165 3.38 -1.13 10.44
CA THR A 165 3.78 -0.72 11.80
C THR A 165 2.91 -1.38 12.86
N LEU A 166 1.59 -1.45 12.65
CA LEU A 166 0.70 -2.18 13.57
C LEU A 166 0.99 -3.68 13.58
N GLU A 167 1.30 -4.27 12.43
CA GLU A 167 1.74 -5.66 12.33
C GLU A 167 2.98 -5.90 13.19
N PHE A 168 4.02 -5.10 12.99
CA PHE A 168 5.26 -5.17 13.76
C PHE A 168 5.03 -5.08 15.27
N LEU A 169 4.11 -4.22 15.70
CA LEU A 169 3.79 -4.01 17.12
C LEU A 169 2.88 -5.09 17.70
N ALA A 170 1.96 -5.64 16.92
CA ALA A 170 0.93 -6.55 17.42
C ALA A 170 1.28 -8.03 17.23
N PHE A 171 2.07 -8.38 16.24
CA PHE A 171 2.40 -9.77 15.94
C PHE A 171 3.86 -10.12 16.26
N ARG A 172 4.09 -11.40 16.51
CA ARG A 172 5.41 -12.03 16.63
C ARG A 172 5.32 -13.44 16.08
N ASP A 173 6.20 -13.78 15.13
CA ASP A 173 6.24 -15.11 14.51
C ASP A 173 4.87 -15.56 13.95
N GLY A 174 4.12 -14.63 13.34
CA GLY A 174 2.79 -14.88 12.78
C GLY A 174 1.68 -15.11 13.80
N LYS A 175 1.90 -14.75 15.09
CA LYS A 175 0.92 -14.87 16.17
C LYS A 175 0.78 -13.54 16.90
N ALA A 176 -0.36 -13.35 17.55
CA ALA A 176 -0.53 -12.21 18.46
C ALA A 176 0.54 -12.24 19.56
N ARG A 177 1.09 -11.08 19.87
CA ARG A 177 1.95 -10.92 21.06
C ARG A 177 1.13 -11.09 22.32
N THR A 178 1.80 -11.41 23.41
CA THR A 178 1.21 -11.46 24.75
C THR A 178 1.69 -10.28 25.59
N LEU A 179 1.03 -10.00 26.70
CA LEU A 179 1.48 -8.96 27.65
C LEU A 179 2.87 -9.25 28.19
N THR A 180 3.24 -10.54 28.32
CA THR A 180 4.58 -10.95 28.76
C THR A 180 5.62 -10.62 27.70
N ASP A 181 5.33 -10.83 26.41
CA ASP A 181 6.22 -10.46 25.31
C ASP A 181 6.45 -8.96 25.27
N GLN A 182 5.39 -8.17 25.46
CA GLN A 182 5.49 -6.71 25.49
C GLN A 182 6.31 -6.22 26.69
N ALA A 183 6.13 -6.81 27.87
CA ALA A 183 6.91 -6.48 29.05
C ALA A 183 8.39 -6.89 28.94
N ALA A 184 8.67 -7.99 28.24
CA ALA A 184 10.03 -8.42 27.96
C ALA A 184 10.73 -7.52 26.92
N SER A 185 9.97 -6.72 26.19
CA SER A 185 10.44 -5.85 25.13
C SER A 185 10.94 -4.46 25.59
N ASP A 186 11.28 -4.28 26.86
CA ASP A 186 12.19 -3.20 27.28
C ASP A 186 13.55 -3.28 26.56
N ASN A 187 13.79 -4.39 25.85
CA ASN A 187 14.92 -4.56 24.96
C ASN A 187 14.49 -4.33 23.51
N ALA A 188 14.93 -3.21 22.94
CA ALA A 188 14.65 -2.86 21.55
C ALA A 188 15.03 -3.94 20.53
N ALA A 189 16.01 -4.79 20.86
CA ALA A 189 16.41 -5.91 20.01
C ALA A 189 15.26 -6.90 19.77
N ASP A 190 14.32 -7.05 20.71
CA ASP A 190 13.21 -7.98 20.55
C ASP A 190 12.16 -7.50 19.53
N TYR A 191 12.15 -6.20 19.21
CA TYR A 191 11.32 -5.66 18.13
C TYR A 191 12.03 -5.65 16.78
N VAL A 192 13.36 -5.53 16.76
CA VAL A 192 14.15 -5.39 15.52
C VAL A 192 14.39 -6.72 14.81
N TYR A 193 14.31 -7.86 15.47
CA TYR A 193 14.69 -9.17 14.93
C TYR A 193 13.53 -10.18 14.84
N ASN A 194 12.29 -9.77 14.96
CA ASN A 194 11.11 -10.62 14.85
C ASN A 194 10.12 -10.09 13.83
#